data_a4ef765ef779234b682a17e859f93540
#
_entry.id   a4ef765ef779234b682a17e859f93540
#
_cell.length_a   1.000
_cell.length_b   1.000
_cell.length_c   1.000
_cell.angle_alpha   90.00
_cell.angle_beta   90.00
_cell.angle_gamma   90.00
#
_symmetry.space_group_name_H-M   'P 1'
#
loop_
_entity.id
_entity.type
_entity.pdbx_description
1 polymer ?
#
loop_
_entity_poly.entity_id
_entity_poly.type
_entity_poly.pdbx_seq_one_letter_code
_entity_poly.pdbx_strand_id
1 'polypeptide(L)'
;MTKAARLEAVLFDMDGVIIDSEPLWSKAEQQLLARRNLRFSPQLKTVMMGLDSSEAVGFLLKHYDLQESVGDVVEERNQLIAGLFRQFLRPMPHALQLVRSVHAAEIKTGLASSSPKELVDLALGRLNITGLFDLILSGDQVARGKPAPDIYLTAARELGVSHESCLVVEDAPHGVAAAKAAGMCCLAISTSASEPELAGADRVVGDFDEVNLQTLQELMQHRPQRSQSTQRK
;
A
#
# COMPACT_ATOMS: atom_id res chain seq x y z
N MET A 1 28.37 18.76 -9.44
CA MET A 1 27.86 18.27 -8.16
C MET A 1 26.35 18.11 -8.32
N THR A 2 25.87 16.89 -8.43
CA THR A 2 24.44 16.57 -8.49
C THR A 2 23.82 16.87 -7.12
N LYS A 3 22.80 17.71 -7.13
CA LYS A 3 22.08 18.11 -5.91
C LYS A 3 21.45 16.85 -5.30
N ALA A 4 21.70 16.58 -4.01
CA ALA A 4 21.04 15.48 -3.31
C ALA A 4 19.51 15.62 -3.49
N ALA A 5 18.82 14.50 -3.75
CA ALA A 5 17.37 14.52 -3.90
C ALA A 5 16.74 15.01 -2.59
N ARG A 6 15.92 16.05 -2.69
CA ARG A 6 15.16 16.59 -1.55
C ARG A 6 13.90 15.76 -1.40
N LEU A 7 13.52 15.43 -0.18
CA LEU A 7 12.21 14.83 0.11
C LEU A 7 11.12 15.90 -0.05
N GLU A 8 10.29 15.76 -1.08
CA GLU A 8 9.17 16.68 -1.39
C GLU A 8 7.80 16.05 -1.17
N ALA A 9 7.72 14.71 -1.25
CA ALA A 9 6.50 13.97 -0.96
C ALA A 9 6.79 12.63 -0.26
N VAL A 10 5.88 12.22 0.63
CA VAL A 10 5.81 10.86 1.18
C VAL A 10 4.48 10.24 0.75
N LEU A 11 4.56 9.10 0.09
CA LEU A 11 3.42 8.33 -0.40
C LEU A 11 3.27 7.10 0.50
N PHE A 12 2.15 7.01 1.19
CA PHE A 12 1.86 5.90 2.09
C PHE A 12 0.94 4.89 1.41
N ASP A 13 1.25 3.61 1.49
CA ASP A 13 0.21 2.59 1.33
C ASP A 13 -0.79 2.67 2.47
N MET A 14 -1.93 2.00 2.34
CA MET A 14 -2.98 2.01 3.35
C MET A 14 -2.95 0.77 4.22
N ASP A 15 -3.12 -0.39 3.61
CA ASP A 15 -3.30 -1.68 4.28
C ASP A 15 -1.96 -2.17 4.85
N GLY A 16 -1.88 -2.41 6.17
CA GLY A 16 -0.63 -2.78 6.85
C GLY A 16 0.35 -1.62 7.07
N VAL A 17 0.09 -0.43 6.51
CA VAL A 17 0.89 0.79 6.71
C VAL A 17 0.15 1.82 7.56
N ILE A 18 -1.02 2.27 7.13
CA ILE A 18 -1.85 3.23 7.88
C ILE A 18 -2.83 2.51 8.80
N ILE A 19 -3.38 1.39 8.33
CA ILE A 19 -4.41 0.63 9.02
C ILE A 19 -3.97 -0.83 9.26
N ASP A 20 -4.30 -1.36 10.43
CA ASP A 20 -4.15 -2.78 10.77
C ASP A 20 -5.35 -3.56 10.19
N SER A 21 -5.31 -3.78 8.88
CA SER A 21 -6.40 -4.41 8.13
C SER A 21 -6.22 -5.91 7.90
N GLU A 22 -5.01 -6.45 7.99
CA GLU A 22 -4.70 -7.85 7.71
C GLU A 22 -5.57 -8.87 8.49
N PRO A 23 -5.79 -8.70 9.81
CA PRO A 23 -6.71 -9.58 10.54
C PRO A 23 -8.16 -9.50 10.03
N LEU A 24 -8.56 -8.32 9.55
CA LEU A 24 -9.92 -8.09 9.04
C LEU A 24 -10.10 -8.69 7.65
N TRP A 25 -9.10 -8.57 6.76
CA TRP A 25 -9.08 -9.27 5.49
C TRP A 25 -9.14 -10.79 5.68
N SER A 26 -8.29 -11.34 6.56
CA SER A 26 -8.33 -12.76 6.87
C SER A 26 -9.71 -13.22 7.38
N LYS A 27 -10.39 -12.40 8.18
CA LYS A 27 -11.75 -12.68 8.67
C LYS A 27 -12.81 -12.58 7.57
N ALA A 28 -12.68 -11.62 6.66
CA ALA A 28 -13.57 -11.49 5.50
C ALA A 28 -13.46 -12.72 4.59
N GLU A 29 -12.23 -13.18 4.29
CA GLU A 29 -12.00 -14.41 3.51
C GLU A 29 -12.56 -15.65 4.17
N GLN A 30 -12.40 -15.77 5.50
CA GLN A 30 -13.01 -16.88 6.25
C GLN A 30 -14.54 -16.86 6.12
N GLN A 31 -15.17 -15.69 6.25
CA GLN A 31 -16.62 -15.56 6.11
C GLN A 31 -17.09 -15.84 4.68
N LEU A 32 -16.37 -15.32 3.68
CA LEU A 32 -16.66 -15.53 2.26
C LEU A 32 -16.65 -17.01 1.89
N LEU A 33 -15.62 -17.73 2.30
CA LEU A 33 -15.47 -19.16 2.02
C LEU A 33 -16.40 -20.03 2.88
N ALA A 34 -16.67 -19.65 4.13
CA ALA A 34 -17.61 -20.35 4.99
C ALA A 34 -19.05 -20.39 4.42
N ARG A 35 -19.50 -19.33 3.71
CA ARG A 35 -20.78 -19.31 2.98
C ARG A 35 -20.87 -20.37 1.88
N ARG A 36 -19.71 -20.84 1.39
CA ARG A 36 -19.54 -21.88 0.38
C ARG A 36 -19.17 -23.25 0.96
N ASN A 37 -19.23 -23.40 2.30
CA ASN A 37 -18.76 -24.57 3.06
C ASN A 37 -17.27 -24.90 2.83
N LEU A 38 -16.45 -23.88 2.53
CA LEU A 38 -15.02 -23.97 2.31
C LEU A 38 -14.23 -23.33 3.46
N ARG A 39 -12.92 -23.60 3.53
CA ARG A 39 -12.03 -23.09 4.59
C ARG A 39 -10.92 -22.22 4.01
N PHE A 40 -10.70 -21.06 4.59
CA PHE A 40 -9.54 -20.22 4.31
C PHE A 40 -8.31 -20.76 5.07
N SER A 41 -7.23 -21.04 4.38
CA SER A 41 -6.00 -21.57 4.97
C SER A 41 -4.88 -20.53 5.01
N PRO A 42 -3.88 -20.68 5.91
CA PRO A 42 -2.71 -19.80 5.91
C PRO A 42 -1.95 -19.76 4.58
N GLN A 43 -1.92 -20.89 3.85
CA GLN A 43 -1.25 -20.97 2.54
C GLN A 43 -1.96 -20.09 1.50
N LEU A 44 -3.30 -20.05 1.52
CA LEU A 44 -4.07 -19.16 0.64
C LEU A 44 -3.78 -17.70 0.97
N LYS A 45 -3.71 -17.35 2.27
CA LYS A 45 -3.35 -16.02 2.71
C LYS A 45 -2.03 -15.55 2.09
N THR A 46 -0.98 -16.36 2.19
CA THR A 46 0.34 -16.00 1.66
C THR A 46 0.33 -15.74 0.15
N VAL A 47 -0.43 -16.53 -0.61
CA VAL A 47 -0.53 -16.35 -2.07
C VAL A 47 -1.34 -15.10 -2.43
N MET A 48 -2.35 -14.75 -1.64
CA MET A 48 -3.26 -13.64 -1.93
C MET A 48 -2.74 -12.28 -1.47
N MET A 49 -1.71 -12.27 -0.62
CA MET A 49 -1.16 -11.04 -0.06
C MET A 49 -0.63 -10.11 -1.17
N GLY A 50 -1.11 -8.88 -1.16
CA GLY A 50 -0.71 -7.84 -2.12
C GLY A 50 -1.37 -7.94 -3.50
N LEU A 51 -2.22 -8.94 -3.77
CA LEU A 51 -3.04 -8.98 -4.97
C LEU A 51 -4.17 -7.95 -4.90
N ASP A 52 -4.59 -7.45 -6.05
CA ASP A 52 -5.83 -6.69 -6.12
C ASP A 52 -7.06 -7.57 -5.86
N SER A 53 -8.21 -6.94 -5.62
CA SER A 53 -9.44 -7.67 -5.27
C SER A 53 -9.87 -8.68 -6.34
N SER A 54 -9.71 -8.37 -7.63
CA SER A 54 -10.12 -9.24 -8.74
C SER A 54 -9.16 -10.42 -8.89
N GLU A 55 -7.85 -10.17 -8.76
CA GLU A 55 -6.83 -11.21 -8.80
C GLU A 55 -6.98 -12.19 -7.63
N ALA A 56 -7.18 -11.66 -6.41
CA ALA A 56 -7.38 -12.45 -5.20
C ALA A 56 -8.63 -13.35 -5.31
N VAL A 57 -9.76 -12.79 -5.73
CA VAL A 57 -10.99 -13.55 -5.94
C VAL A 57 -10.85 -14.54 -7.09
N GLY A 58 -10.26 -14.13 -8.22
CA GLY A 58 -10.00 -15.03 -9.36
C GLY A 58 -9.14 -16.24 -8.96
N PHE A 59 -8.13 -16.01 -8.10
CA PHE A 59 -7.33 -17.08 -7.53
C PHE A 59 -8.17 -18.04 -6.66
N LEU A 60 -9.04 -17.52 -5.77
CA LEU A 60 -9.92 -18.35 -4.93
C LEU A 60 -10.89 -19.17 -5.75
N LEU A 61 -11.56 -18.57 -6.74
CA LEU A 61 -12.49 -19.27 -7.61
C LEU A 61 -11.81 -20.41 -8.35
N LYS A 62 -10.62 -20.18 -8.90
CA LYS A 62 -9.83 -21.20 -9.57
C LYS A 62 -9.36 -22.31 -8.61
N HIS A 63 -8.90 -21.92 -7.40
CA HIS A 63 -8.38 -22.86 -6.41
C HIS A 63 -9.45 -23.87 -5.95
N TYR A 64 -10.70 -23.41 -5.81
CA TYR A 64 -11.82 -24.23 -5.33
C TYR A 64 -12.75 -24.72 -6.45
N ASP A 65 -12.37 -24.50 -7.72
CA ASP A 65 -13.19 -24.85 -8.90
C ASP A 65 -14.63 -24.29 -8.83
N LEU A 66 -14.75 -23.04 -8.39
CA LEU A 66 -16.04 -22.36 -8.26
C LEU A 66 -16.43 -21.69 -9.58
N GLN A 67 -17.69 -21.88 -10.00
CA GLN A 67 -18.24 -21.35 -11.25
C GLN A 67 -19.03 -20.05 -11.01
N GLU A 68 -18.46 -19.15 -10.20
CA GLU A 68 -19.08 -17.87 -9.87
C GLU A 68 -18.44 -16.72 -10.66
N SER A 69 -19.18 -15.62 -10.79
CA SER A 69 -18.64 -14.39 -11.38
C SER A 69 -17.60 -13.76 -10.46
N VAL A 70 -16.40 -13.43 -10.98
CA VAL A 70 -15.39 -12.71 -10.22
C VAL A 70 -15.97 -11.41 -9.66
N GLY A 71 -16.72 -10.65 -10.47
CA GLY A 71 -17.32 -9.39 -10.06
C GLY A 71 -18.27 -9.52 -8.87
N ASP A 72 -19.17 -10.51 -8.90
CA ASP A 72 -20.14 -10.71 -7.82
C ASP A 72 -19.44 -11.10 -6.51
N VAL A 73 -18.42 -11.95 -6.59
CA VAL A 73 -17.65 -12.39 -5.41
C VAL A 73 -16.76 -11.28 -4.88
N VAL A 74 -16.22 -10.41 -5.74
CA VAL A 74 -15.48 -9.18 -5.33
C VAL A 74 -16.43 -8.26 -4.57
N GLU A 75 -17.63 -8.03 -5.08
CA GLU A 75 -18.62 -7.18 -4.41
C GLU A 75 -19.00 -7.76 -3.03
N GLU A 76 -19.28 -9.06 -2.95
CA GLU A 76 -19.55 -9.75 -1.68
C GLU A 76 -18.39 -9.60 -0.70
N ARG A 77 -17.15 -9.80 -1.14
CA ARG A 77 -15.94 -9.64 -0.37
C ARG A 77 -15.79 -8.21 0.16
N ASN A 78 -16.00 -7.21 -0.70
CA ASN A 78 -15.93 -5.80 -0.34
C ASN A 78 -16.99 -5.41 0.70
N GLN A 79 -18.20 -5.95 0.62
CA GLN A 79 -19.25 -5.74 1.62
C GLN A 79 -18.87 -6.35 2.98
N LEU A 80 -18.27 -7.55 2.99
CA LEU A 80 -17.79 -8.19 4.22
C LEU A 80 -16.70 -7.36 4.89
N ILE A 81 -15.69 -6.95 4.15
CA ILE A 81 -14.59 -6.14 4.71
C ILE A 81 -15.08 -4.77 5.17
N ALA A 82 -15.96 -4.11 4.42
CA ALA A 82 -16.57 -2.84 4.83
C ALA A 82 -17.31 -2.96 6.17
N GLY A 83 -18.05 -4.05 6.37
CA GLY A 83 -18.70 -4.35 7.65
C GLY A 83 -17.70 -4.50 8.79
N LEU A 84 -16.58 -5.16 8.55
CA LEU A 84 -15.51 -5.35 9.54
C LEU A 84 -14.77 -4.02 9.81
N PHE A 85 -14.50 -3.22 8.80
CA PHE A 85 -13.90 -1.88 8.96
C PHE A 85 -14.75 -0.98 9.84
N ARG A 86 -16.06 -0.93 9.63
CA ARG A 86 -16.97 -0.13 10.47
C ARG A 86 -16.89 -0.49 11.94
N GLN A 87 -16.63 -1.75 12.28
CA GLN A 87 -16.67 -2.25 13.65
C GLN A 87 -15.30 -2.31 14.32
N PHE A 88 -14.26 -2.74 13.61
CA PHE A 88 -13.01 -3.20 14.22
C PHE A 88 -11.76 -2.49 13.70
N LEU A 89 -11.85 -1.66 12.65
CA LEU A 89 -10.68 -1.00 12.07
C LEU A 89 -9.93 -0.16 13.11
N ARG A 90 -8.62 -0.33 13.13
CA ARG A 90 -7.67 0.41 13.95
C ARG A 90 -6.52 0.93 13.08
N PRO A 91 -5.91 2.06 13.44
CA PRO A 91 -4.67 2.46 12.80
C PRO A 91 -3.53 1.52 13.20
N MET A 92 -2.52 1.41 12.33
CA MET A 92 -1.24 0.82 12.72
C MET A 92 -0.62 1.64 13.86
N PRO A 93 0.00 0.97 14.86
CA PRO A 93 0.71 1.67 15.92
C PRO A 93 1.72 2.67 15.34
N HIS A 94 1.78 3.88 15.89
CA HIS A 94 2.69 4.98 15.52
C HIS A 94 2.59 5.51 14.07
N ALA A 95 1.88 4.84 13.14
CA ALA A 95 1.73 5.27 11.75
C ALA A 95 1.17 6.69 11.63
N LEU A 96 0.07 6.99 12.34
CA LEU A 96 -0.54 8.33 12.29
C LEU A 96 0.36 9.43 12.88
N GLN A 97 1.26 9.09 13.78
CA GLN A 97 2.26 10.02 14.28
C GLN A 97 3.25 10.41 13.19
N LEU A 98 3.72 9.43 12.41
CA LEU A 98 4.59 9.67 11.26
C LEU A 98 3.89 10.54 10.21
N VAL A 99 2.66 10.20 9.79
CA VAL A 99 1.89 11.00 8.82
C VAL A 99 1.74 12.45 9.30
N ARG A 100 1.37 12.65 10.57
CA ARG A 100 1.23 14.01 11.16
C ARG A 100 2.56 14.78 11.16
N SER A 101 3.68 14.11 11.43
CA SER A 101 5.00 14.77 11.43
C SER A 101 5.45 15.18 10.03
N VAL A 102 5.14 14.37 9.00
CA VAL A 102 5.39 14.68 7.60
C VAL A 102 4.53 15.86 7.15
N HIS A 103 3.23 15.81 7.45
CA HIS A 103 2.28 16.89 7.12
C HIS A 103 2.65 18.23 7.80
N ALA A 104 3.01 18.18 9.08
CA ALA A 104 3.44 19.37 9.85
C ALA A 104 4.76 19.98 9.34
N ALA A 105 5.59 19.21 8.66
CA ALA A 105 6.81 19.67 8.00
C ALA A 105 6.58 20.26 6.60
N GLU A 106 5.31 20.41 6.18
CA GLU A 106 4.90 20.92 4.85
C GLU A 106 5.46 20.06 3.69
N ILE A 107 5.74 18.77 3.95
CA ILE A 107 6.08 17.79 2.94
C ILE A 107 4.76 17.21 2.42
N LYS A 108 4.58 17.14 1.11
CA LYS A 108 3.37 16.60 0.50
C LYS A 108 3.09 15.17 0.97
N THR A 109 1.85 14.91 1.36
CA THR A 109 1.43 13.59 1.83
C THR A 109 0.42 12.98 0.86
N GLY A 110 0.72 11.79 0.36
CA GLY A 110 -0.20 11.02 -0.49
C GLY A 110 -0.55 9.68 0.13
N LEU A 111 -1.78 9.23 -0.06
CA LEU A 111 -2.19 7.85 0.16
C LEU A 111 -2.36 7.16 -1.19
N ALA A 112 -1.81 5.94 -1.35
CA ALA A 112 -1.85 5.17 -2.59
C ALA A 112 -2.13 3.69 -2.29
N SER A 113 -3.40 3.30 -2.29
CA SER A 113 -3.87 1.96 -1.92
C SER A 113 -4.33 1.14 -3.12
N SER A 114 -4.12 -0.18 -3.09
CA SER A 114 -4.74 -1.13 -4.04
C SER A 114 -6.23 -1.38 -3.76
N SER A 115 -6.73 -0.98 -2.62
CA SER A 115 -8.13 -1.12 -2.23
C SER A 115 -9.04 -0.20 -3.06
N PRO A 116 -10.31 -0.59 -3.31
CA PRO A 116 -11.27 0.28 -4.00
C PRO A 116 -11.57 1.54 -3.21
N LYS A 117 -11.94 2.60 -3.92
CA LYS A 117 -12.19 3.93 -3.36
C LYS A 117 -13.15 3.91 -2.16
N GLU A 118 -14.21 3.13 -2.23
CA GLU A 118 -15.20 3.05 -1.16
C GLU A 118 -14.61 2.54 0.16
N LEU A 119 -13.68 1.59 0.11
CA LEU A 119 -12.99 1.06 1.29
C LEU A 119 -11.95 2.06 1.80
N VAL A 120 -11.25 2.76 0.91
CA VAL A 120 -10.32 3.84 1.27
C VAL A 120 -11.06 4.96 2.00
N ASP A 121 -12.14 5.48 1.40
CA ASP A 121 -12.96 6.55 1.99
C ASP A 121 -13.54 6.13 3.35
N LEU A 122 -14.02 4.89 3.46
CA LEU A 122 -14.53 4.33 4.70
C LEU A 122 -13.45 4.28 5.79
N ALA A 123 -12.25 3.79 5.45
CA ALA A 123 -11.14 3.67 6.40
C ALA A 123 -10.68 5.04 6.90
N LEU A 124 -10.43 5.99 6.00
CA LEU A 124 -9.97 7.33 6.33
C LEU A 124 -11.03 8.12 7.11
N GLY A 125 -12.31 8.01 6.71
CA GLY A 125 -13.43 8.64 7.42
C GLY A 125 -13.62 8.06 8.82
N ARG A 126 -13.53 6.73 8.98
CA ARG A 126 -13.64 6.04 10.28
C ARG A 126 -12.57 6.48 11.28
N LEU A 127 -11.35 6.75 10.80
CA LEU A 127 -10.23 7.21 11.61
C LEU A 127 -10.12 8.74 11.71
N ASN A 128 -10.95 9.48 10.97
CA ASN A 128 -10.94 10.94 10.89
C ASN A 128 -9.55 11.50 10.50
N ILE A 129 -8.94 10.93 9.45
CA ILE A 129 -7.60 11.26 9.00
C ILE A 129 -7.51 11.72 7.53
N THR A 130 -8.65 11.83 6.84
CA THR A 130 -8.71 12.28 5.43
C THR A 130 -7.93 13.58 5.21
N GLY A 131 -8.07 14.55 6.13
CA GLY A 131 -7.40 15.85 6.05
C GLY A 131 -5.88 15.84 6.28
N LEU A 132 -5.28 14.68 6.56
CA LEU A 132 -3.82 14.54 6.68
C LEU A 132 -3.13 14.28 5.33
N PHE A 133 -3.89 14.02 4.27
CA PHE A 133 -3.38 13.70 2.95
C PHE A 133 -3.74 14.80 1.93
N ASP A 134 -2.73 15.30 1.22
CA ASP A 134 -2.90 16.23 0.08
C ASP A 134 -3.49 15.50 -1.13
N LEU A 135 -3.29 14.17 -1.22
CA LEU A 135 -3.80 13.32 -2.30
C LEU A 135 -4.19 11.94 -1.77
N ILE A 136 -5.29 11.41 -2.26
CA ILE A 136 -5.75 10.05 -1.97
C ILE A 136 -6.04 9.36 -3.30
N LEU A 137 -5.34 8.25 -3.57
CA LEU A 137 -5.54 7.41 -4.74
C LEU A 137 -5.89 5.98 -4.31
N SER A 138 -6.87 5.41 -4.99
CA SER A 138 -7.34 4.04 -4.85
C SER A 138 -7.02 3.20 -6.10
N GLY A 139 -7.04 1.88 -5.97
CA GLY A 139 -6.64 0.95 -7.03
C GLY A 139 -7.49 1.04 -8.29
N ASP A 140 -8.77 1.39 -8.16
CA ASP A 140 -9.72 1.58 -9.25
C ASP A 140 -9.52 2.89 -10.06
N GLN A 141 -8.62 3.78 -9.63
CA GLN A 141 -8.29 5.02 -10.32
C GLN A 141 -7.07 4.90 -11.25
N VAL A 142 -6.45 3.72 -11.33
CA VAL A 142 -5.28 3.49 -12.19
C VAL A 142 -5.51 2.33 -13.15
N ALA A 143 -4.82 2.36 -14.29
CA ALA A 143 -5.00 1.35 -15.32
C ALA A 143 -4.43 -0.02 -14.93
N ARG A 144 -3.33 -0.03 -14.17
CA ARG A 144 -2.64 -1.23 -13.71
C ARG A 144 -2.33 -1.10 -12.23
N GLY A 145 -2.75 -2.11 -11.44
CA GLY A 145 -2.44 -2.21 -10.02
C GLY A 145 -0.95 -2.52 -9.75
N LYS A 146 -0.54 -2.44 -8.49
CA LYS A 146 0.77 -2.90 -8.02
C LYS A 146 0.95 -4.38 -8.43
N PRO A 147 2.10 -4.80 -8.99
CA PRO A 147 3.42 -4.15 -8.94
C PRO A 147 3.71 -3.15 -10.07
N ALA A 148 2.74 -2.79 -10.93
CA ALA A 148 2.95 -1.72 -11.90
C ALA A 148 3.11 -0.37 -11.18
N PRO A 149 3.95 0.55 -11.71
CA PRO A 149 4.27 1.81 -11.05
C PRO A 149 3.15 2.87 -11.12
N ASP A 150 2.06 2.56 -11.81
CA ASP A 150 1.06 3.52 -12.27
C ASP A 150 0.50 4.37 -11.12
N ILE A 151 0.17 3.77 -9.97
CA ILE A 151 -0.42 4.50 -8.84
C ILE A 151 0.57 5.50 -8.24
N TYR A 152 1.84 5.13 -8.09
CA TYR A 152 2.86 6.01 -7.52
C TYR A 152 3.28 7.12 -8.49
N LEU A 153 3.40 6.81 -9.79
CA LEU A 153 3.67 7.83 -10.81
C LEU A 153 2.51 8.82 -10.95
N THR A 154 1.27 8.32 -10.87
CA THR A 154 0.08 9.18 -10.84
C THR A 154 0.08 10.06 -9.59
N ALA A 155 0.40 9.51 -8.41
CA ALA A 155 0.49 10.28 -7.18
C ALA A 155 1.52 11.42 -7.27
N ALA A 156 2.72 11.15 -7.76
CA ALA A 156 3.76 12.18 -7.93
C ALA A 156 3.29 13.29 -8.89
N ARG A 157 2.67 12.91 -10.02
CA ARG A 157 2.15 13.86 -11.01
C ARG A 157 1.05 14.75 -10.41
N GLU A 158 0.08 14.19 -9.73
CA GLU A 158 -1.05 14.93 -9.13
C GLU A 158 -0.59 15.85 -7.99
N LEU A 159 0.43 15.44 -7.23
CA LEU A 159 1.07 16.28 -6.20
C LEU A 159 1.98 17.36 -6.77
N GLY A 160 2.29 17.31 -8.09
CA GLY A 160 3.17 18.27 -8.75
C GLY A 160 4.64 18.14 -8.35
N VAL A 161 5.10 16.92 -7.99
CA VAL A 161 6.48 16.65 -7.56
C VAL A 161 7.17 15.65 -8.50
N SER A 162 8.52 15.72 -8.56
CA SER A 162 9.28 14.68 -9.27
C SER A 162 9.21 13.36 -8.52
N HIS A 163 9.04 12.25 -9.24
CA HIS A 163 9.09 10.91 -8.65
C HIS A 163 10.43 10.64 -7.94
N GLU A 164 11.51 11.27 -8.36
CA GLU A 164 12.82 11.18 -7.70
C GLU A 164 12.84 11.83 -6.31
N SER A 165 11.93 12.79 -6.05
CA SER A 165 11.74 13.49 -4.78
C SER A 165 10.68 12.83 -3.89
N CYS A 166 10.11 11.68 -4.31
CA CYS A 166 9.12 10.92 -3.55
C CYS A 166 9.76 9.77 -2.78
N LEU A 167 9.27 9.57 -1.56
CA LEU A 167 9.52 8.38 -0.76
C LEU A 167 8.21 7.63 -0.54
N VAL A 168 8.22 6.32 -0.78
CA VAL A 168 7.08 5.42 -0.55
C VAL A 168 7.29 4.69 0.76
N VAL A 169 6.22 4.57 1.56
CA VAL A 169 6.15 3.70 2.75
C VAL A 169 5.22 2.55 2.43
N GLU A 170 5.71 1.32 2.52
CA GLU A 170 5.06 0.09 2.07
C GLU A 170 5.27 -1.06 3.06
N ASP A 171 4.48 -2.14 2.91
CA ASP A 171 4.62 -3.35 3.73
C ASP A 171 4.52 -4.66 2.90
N ALA A 172 4.24 -4.55 1.60
CA ALA A 172 4.00 -5.68 0.70
C ALA A 172 5.01 -5.74 -0.46
N PRO A 173 5.42 -6.96 -0.90
CA PRO A 173 6.37 -7.12 -2.00
C PRO A 173 5.93 -6.45 -3.32
N HIS A 174 4.65 -6.53 -3.67
CA HIS A 174 4.10 -5.90 -4.88
C HIS A 174 4.16 -4.37 -4.81
N GLY A 175 3.93 -3.79 -3.62
CA GLY A 175 4.03 -2.36 -3.43
C GLY A 175 5.48 -1.86 -3.47
N VAL A 176 6.41 -2.59 -2.84
CA VAL A 176 7.85 -2.33 -2.96
C VAL A 176 8.28 -2.38 -4.43
N ALA A 177 7.86 -3.41 -5.17
CA ALA A 177 8.17 -3.53 -6.60
C ALA A 177 7.62 -2.35 -7.41
N ALA A 178 6.38 -1.91 -7.13
CA ALA A 178 5.76 -0.75 -7.78
C ALA A 178 6.53 0.55 -7.50
N ALA A 179 6.92 0.80 -6.24
CA ALA A 179 7.73 1.96 -5.85
C ALA A 179 9.10 1.98 -6.57
N LYS A 180 9.76 0.83 -6.64
CA LYS A 180 11.05 0.68 -7.34
C LYS A 180 10.91 0.81 -8.84
N ALA A 181 9.82 0.30 -9.44
CA ALA A 181 9.50 0.47 -10.85
C ALA A 181 9.19 1.95 -11.18
N ALA A 182 8.53 2.67 -10.26
CA ALA A 182 8.32 4.12 -10.36
C ALA A 182 9.61 4.93 -10.22
N GLY A 183 10.73 4.30 -9.89
CA GLY A 183 12.00 4.99 -9.63
C GLY A 183 12.00 5.77 -8.32
N MET A 184 11.15 5.46 -7.36
CA MET A 184 11.06 6.13 -6.06
C MET A 184 11.93 5.48 -4.99
N CYS A 185 12.23 6.22 -3.92
CA CYS A 185 12.78 5.67 -2.70
C CYS A 185 11.69 4.89 -1.96
N CYS A 186 12.04 3.75 -1.36
CA CYS A 186 11.06 2.90 -0.67
C CYS A 186 11.59 2.50 0.71
N LEU A 187 10.84 2.86 1.75
CA LEU A 187 10.95 2.31 3.09
C LEU A 187 9.88 1.23 3.24
N ALA A 188 10.26 0.02 3.58
CA ALA A 188 9.32 -1.05 3.86
C ALA A 188 9.25 -1.34 5.37
N ILE A 189 8.04 -1.65 5.84
CA ILE A 189 7.77 -2.03 7.24
C ILE A 189 7.27 -3.47 7.23
N SER A 190 7.90 -4.36 8.02
CA SER A 190 7.58 -5.80 7.97
C SER A 190 6.36 -6.14 8.82
N THR A 191 5.24 -5.47 8.54
CA THR A 191 3.95 -5.72 9.18
C THR A 191 3.17 -6.85 8.53
N SER A 192 3.16 -6.94 7.22
CA SER A 192 2.41 -7.96 6.47
C SER A 192 3.31 -9.02 5.83
N ALA A 193 4.55 -8.68 5.47
CA ALA A 193 5.52 -9.59 4.88
C ALA A 193 6.83 -9.62 5.67
N SER A 194 7.60 -10.70 5.52
CA SER A 194 8.91 -10.84 6.17
C SER A 194 9.98 -9.95 5.52
N GLU A 195 11.02 -9.59 6.27
CA GLU A 195 12.12 -8.78 5.74
C GLU A 195 12.75 -9.32 4.45
N PRO A 196 13.01 -10.64 4.29
CA PRO A 196 13.52 -11.18 3.03
C PRO A 196 12.61 -10.94 1.83
N GLU A 197 11.28 -10.94 2.01
CA GLU A 197 10.30 -10.67 0.96
C GLU A 197 10.29 -9.19 0.57
N LEU A 198 10.67 -8.31 1.48
CA LEU A 198 10.74 -6.85 1.30
C LEU A 198 12.13 -6.34 0.91
N ALA A 199 13.11 -7.22 0.69
CA ALA A 199 14.51 -6.87 0.41
C ALA A 199 14.73 -6.01 -0.86
N GLY A 200 13.71 -5.80 -1.68
CA GLY A 200 13.71 -4.84 -2.80
C GLY A 200 13.64 -3.38 -2.39
N ALA A 201 13.22 -3.07 -1.15
CA ALA A 201 13.15 -1.72 -0.60
C ALA A 201 14.57 -1.14 -0.36
N ASP A 202 14.67 0.20 -0.26
CA ASP A 202 15.94 0.85 0.08
C ASP A 202 16.26 0.70 1.58
N ARG A 203 15.24 0.51 2.41
CA ARG A 203 15.34 0.16 3.83
C ARG A 203 14.15 -0.66 4.24
N VAL A 204 14.38 -1.68 5.09
CA VAL A 204 13.35 -2.46 5.77
C VAL A 204 13.48 -2.23 7.26
N VAL A 205 12.36 -2.06 7.97
CA VAL A 205 12.28 -1.92 9.44
C VAL A 205 11.19 -2.85 9.98
N GLY A 206 11.31 -3.20 11.26
CA GLY A 206 10.36 -4.11 11.92
C GLY A 206 9.02 -3.46 12.19
N ASP A 207 9.02 -2.20 12.63
CA ASP A 207 7.82 -1.44 12.98
C ASP A 207 8.02 0.08 12.84
N PHE A 208 6.97 0.85 13.11
CA PHE A 208 7.01 2.32 13.05
C PHE A 208 7.80 2.99 14.18
N ASP A 209 8.17 2.28 15.25
CA ASP A 209 8.98 2.85 16.34
C ASP A 209 10.39 3.21 15.86
N GLU A 210 10.86 2.54 14.81
CA GLU A 210 12.16 2.79 14.17
C GLU A 210 12.11 3.95 13.16
N VAL A 211 10.93 4.55 12.90
CA VAL A 211 10.73 5.49 11.80
C VAL A 211 10.23 6.84 12.31
N ASN A 212 10.96 7.88 11.96
CA ASN A 212 10.53 9.26 12.13
C ASN A 212 10.87 10.10 10.88
N LEU A 213 10.50 11.36 10.88
CA LEU A 213 10.75 12.23 9.73
C LEU A 213 12.24 12.31 9.35
N GLN A 214 13.14 12.34 10.34
CA GLN A 214 14.59 12.35 10.10
C GLN A 214 15.04 11.08 9.38
N THR A 215 14.52 9.91 9.78
CA THR A 215 14.78 8.62 9.10
C THR A 215 14.44 8.70 7.60
N LEU A 216 13.28 9.29 7.24
CA LEU A 216 12.86 9.46 5.85
C LEU A 216 13.78 10.41 5.09
N GLN A 217 14.17 11.51 5.69
CA GLN A 217 15.07 12.50 5.08
C GLN A 217 16.47 11.93 4.84
N GLU A 218 17.02 11.20 5.80
CA GLU A 218 18.32 10.53 5.69
C GLU A 218 18.29 9.47 4.58
N LEU A 219 17.25 8.68 4.50
CA LEU A 219 17.10 7.66 3.45
C LEU A 219 17.11 8.29 2.06
N MET A 220 16.42 9.42 1.87
CA MET A 220 16.43 10.16 0.61
C MET A 220 17.82 10.71 0.24
N GLN A 221 18.59 11.18 1.23
CA GLN A 221 19.93 11.73 0.98
C GLN A 221 20.95 10.65 0.59
N HIS A 222 20.84 9.44 1.13
CA HIS A 222 21.74 8.33 0.90
C HIS A 222 21.36 7.44 -0.30
N ARG A 223 20.32 7.80 -1.03
CA ARG A 223 19.86 7.05 -2.20
C ARG A 223 20.96 6.99 -3.27
N PRO A 224 21.37 5.79 -3.71
CA PRO A 224 22.29 5.66 -4.84
C PRO A 224 21.66 6.27 -6.09
N GLN A 225 22.29 7.30 -6.64
CA GLN A 225 21.84 7.90 -7.89
C GLN A 225 22.00 6.86 -9.01
N ARG A 226 20.89 6.42 -9.61
CA ARG A 226 20.95 5.65 -10.85
C ARG A 226 21.57 6.56 -11.92
N SER A 227 22.76 6.17 -12.41
CA SER A 227 23.36 6.81 -13.57
C SER A 227 22.34 6.79 -14.71
N GLN A 228 22.09 7.96 -15.30
CA GLN A 228 21.34 8.09 -16.54
C GLN A 228 22.15 7.41 -17.66
N SER A 229 22.11 6.08 -17.72
CA SER A 229 22.71 5.33 -18.81
C SER A 229 21.61 4.94 -19.80
N THR A 230 21.61 5.67 -20.92
CA THR A 230 21.21 5.18 -22.24
C THR A 230 19.70 5.10 -22.52
N GLN A 231 19.06 6.28 -22.75
CA GLN A 231 18.11 6.39 -23.85
C GLN A 231 18.78 7.17 -24.97
N ARG A 232 19.65 6.50 -25.73
CA ARG A 232 20.01 6.85 -27.10
C ARG A 232 20.04 5.55 -27.90
N LYS A 233 18.93 5.20 -28.51
CA LYS A 233 18.85 4.69 -29.88
C LYS A 233 17.39 4.55 -30.27
#